data_c9985ca4083896663db72d700587d5f7
#
_entry.id   c9985ca4083896663db72d700587d5f7
#
_cell.length_a   1.000
_cell.length_b   1.000
_cell.length_c   1.000
_cell.angle_alpha   90.00
_cell.angle_beta   90.00
_cell.angle_gamma   90.00
#
_symmetry.space_group_name_H-M   'P 1'
#
loop_
_entity.id
_entity.type
_entity.pdbx_description
1 polymer ?
#
loop_
_entity_poly.entity_id
_entity_poly.type
_entity_poly.pdbx_seq_one_letter_code
_entity_poly.pdbx_strand_id
1 'polypeptide(L)'
;MTNFQKNHNQSDSTPSPSERVGEGFSRRNFIRTTGLTALAGLAGTESLFAAMKKKSGKTSGKGLILRFIPYELQLRHTFTLANSSRKTTPDVLISLEFEGVTGYGEASMPPYLGESIESATKFLSTLNLSQFNDPFQMDDILKYVDSVMPGNCAAKASVDIALHDLVGKLMGQPWYKIWGFDPADTPNTSFTIGIDTPEVVRQKVAEATPYKILKVKLGQKTDREMIETIRSATSVPLCVDVNQGWTDKQMALDMIHWLKEKGVVFVEQPMPKTSIDEMAWLTEHSPLPTIGDESVQRLPDVVKAKGVYNGINIKLMKCTGMREAHQMLTLAKSLDMKVMIGCMTETSCAISAAAQLSSKCEWADLDGNLLISNDPYQGVQVVKGKVTLIDQPGIGLSALDPKWKI
;
A
#
# COMPACT_ATOMS: atom_id res chain seq x y z
N MET A 1 60.87 38.50 -17.35
CA MET A 1 61.86 39.02 -16.40
C MET A 1 61.56 38.41 -15.07
N THR A 2 62.35 37.38 -14.76
CA THR A 2 63.26 37.26 -13.60
C THR A 2 62.48 37.11 -12.26
N ASN A 3 62.65 36.13 -11.46
CA ASN A 3 63.60 35.09 -11.12
C ASN A 3 63.23 34.56 -9.75
N PHE A 4 63.20 33.25 -9.55
CA PHE A 4 64.00 32.42 -8.62
C PHE A 4 64.02 32.83 -7.12
N GLN A 5 63.63 31.90 -6.24
CA GLN A 5 64.49 30.93 -5.54
C GLN A 5 63.70 30.08 -4.53
N LYS A 6 63.74 28.80 -4.66
CA LYS A 6 64.25 27.69 -3.80
C LYS A 6 64.60 28.03 -2.33
N ASN A 7 64.02 27.25 -1.40
CA ASN A 7 64.77 26.36 -0.50
C ASN A 7 63.85 25.52 0.40
N HIS A 8 64.08 24.27 0.33
CA HIS A 8 64.60 23.24 1.27
C HIS A 8 63.62 22.60 2.21
N ASN A 9 63.41 21.34 1.94
CA ASN A 9 63.43 20.14 2.76
C ASN A 9 63.19 20.28 4.30
N GLN A 10 62.14 19.63 4.74
CA GLN A 10 62.25 18.70 5.85
C GLN A 10 61.33 17.51 5.59
N SER A 11 61.89 16.33 5.54
CA SER A 11 61.25 15.05 5.47
C SER A 11 60.68 14.68 6.83
N ASP A 12 59.37 14.51 6.91
CA ASP A 12 58.75 13.75 7.99
C ASP A 12 58.14 12.48 7.40
N SER A 13 58.84 11.39 7.67
CA SER A 13 58.44 10.04 7.36
C SER A 13 57.35 9.57 8.31
N THR A 14 56.14 9.46 7.83
CA THR A 14 55.10 8.67 8.52
C THR A 14 55.34 7.19 8.21
N PRO A 15 55.41 6.32 9.26
CA PRO A 15 55.61 4.88 9.04
C PRO A 15 54.33 4.23 8.50
N SER A 16 54.52 3.26 7.58
CA SER A 16 53.49 2.41 7.01
C SER A 16 52.75 1.55 8.09
N PRO A 17 51.48 1.15 7.85
CA PRO A 17 50.73 0.37 8.84
C PRO A 17 50.98 -1.14 8.71
N SER A 18 52.23 -1.58 8.85
CA SER A 18 52.59 -3.01 8.80
C SER A 18 53.21 -3.57 10.06
N GLU A 19 53.22 -2.89 11.18
CA GLU A 19 53.73 -3.43 12.46
C GLU A 19 52.76 -3.16 13.63
N ARG A 20 51.68 -3.95 13.71
CA ARG A 20 51.09 -4.41 14.97
C ARG A 20 50.52 -5.81 14.79
N VAL A 21 51.40 -6.80 14.81
CA VAL A 21 51.03 -8.18 15.11
C VAL A 21 50.96 -8.30 16.63
N GLY A 22 49.78 -8.27 17.21
CA GLY A 22 49.50 -8.57 18.59
C GLY A 22 48.69 -9.87 18.65
N GLU A 23 49.37 -10.89 19.15
CA GLU A 23 48.91 -12.16 19.70
C GLU A 23 47.71 -12.88 19.03
N GLY A 24 48.09 -13.95 18.35
CA GLY A 24 47.24 -14.83 17.59
C GLY A 24 46.15 -15.54 18.37
N PHE A 25 44.94 -15.37 17.94
CA PHE A 25 43.89 -16.38 18.09
C PHE A 25 44.15 -17.47 17.05
N SER A 26 44.78 -18.58 17.48
CA SER A 26 45.02 -19.75 16.65
C SER A 26 43.70 -20.35 16.18
N ARG A 27 43.58 -20.61 14.86
CA ARG A 27 42.43 -21.32 14.25
C ARG A 27 42.10 -22.64 14.97
N ARG A 28 43.06 -23.27 15.63
CA ARG A 28 42.86 -24.49 16.43
C ARG A 28 42.08 -24.24 17.73
N ASN A 29 42.21 -23.07 18.35
CA ASN A 29 41.46 -22.75 19.57
C ASN A 29 40.03 -22.33 19.24
N PHE A 30 39.78 -21.69 18.10
CA PHE A 30 38.42 -21.36 17.62
C PHE A 30 37.61 -22.63 17.36
N ILE A 31 38.21 -23.65 16.71
CA ILE A 31 37.53 -24.94 16.42
C ILE A 31 37.27 -25.74 17.70
N ARG A 32 38.13 -25.62 18.74
CA ARG A 32 37.89 -26.31 20.02
C ARG A 32 36.80 -25.65 20.87
N THR A 33 36.71 -24.33 20.85
CA THR A 33 35.67 -23.60 21.63
C THR A 33 34.30 -23.66 20.98
N THR A 34 34.24 -23.61 19.64
CA THR A 34 32.98 -23.77 18.90
C THR A 34 32.52 -25.24 18.87
N GLY A 35 33.42 -26.22 18.91
CA GLY A 35 33.05 -27.62 18.96
C GLY A 35 32.35 -28.07 20.24
N LEU A 36 32.74 -27.50 21.41
CA LEU A 36 32.08 -27.87 22.67
C LEU A 36 30.72 -27.18 22.89
N THR A 37 30.53 -25.97 22.36
CA THR A 37 29.23 -25.30 22.39
C THR A 37 28.23 -25.89 21.34
N ALA A 38 28.76 -26.43 20.24
CA ALA A 38 27.91 -27.11 19.23
C ALA A 38 27.36 -28.45 19.72
N LEU A 39 28.11 -29.20 20.55
CA LEU A 39 27.60 -30.45 21.12
C LEU A 39 26.52 -30.25 22.21
N ALA A 40 26.60 -29.16 22.97
CA ALA A 40 25.55 -28.81 23.93
C ALA A 40 24.29 -28.22 23.23
N GLY A 41 24.47 -27.57 22.07
CA GLY A 41 23.36 -27.07 21.24
C GLY A 41 22.63 -28.20 20.49
N LEU A 42 23.30 -29.25 20.06
CA LEU A 42 22.70 -30.38 19.33
C LEU A 42 21.77 -31.22 20.21
N ALA A 43 22.10 -31.40 21.50
CA ALA A 43 21.22 -32.11 22.43
C ALA A 43 19.91 -31.32 22.72
N GLY A 44 19.96 -29.98 22.66
CA GLY A 44 18.80 -29.09 22.81
C GLY A 44 17.94 -29.02 21.53
N THR A 45 18.57 -29.04 20.35
CA THR A 45 17.87 -28.98 19.08
C THR A 45 17.18 -30.31 18.73
N GLU A 46 17.77 -31.47 19.06
CA GLU A 46 17.07 -32.76 18.90
C GLU A 46 15.83 -32.86 19.79
N SER A 47 15.88 -32.31 20.99
CA SER A 47 14.72 -32.22 21.89
C SER A 47 13.65 -31.25 21.33
N LEU A 48 14.06 -30.13 20.73
CA LEU A 48 13.13 -29.19 20.08
C LEU A 48 12.54 -29.78 18.81
N PHE A 49 13.35 -30.44 17.97
CA PHE A 49 12.89 -31.16 16.78
C PHE A 49 12.04 -32.38 17.12
N ALA A 50 12.34 -33.07 18.22
CA ALA A 50 11.51 -34.18 18.71
C ALA A 50 10.20 -33.67 19.33
N ALA A 51 10.19 -32.51 19.98
CA ALA A 51 8.97 -31.84 20.46
C ALA A 51 8.12 -31.31 19.29
N MET A 52 8.75 -30.79 18.24
CA MET A 52 8.07 -30.40 16.99
C MET A 52 7.53 -31.65 16.24
N LYS A 53 8.30 -32.75 16.15
CA LYS A 53 7.83 -34.01 15.58
C LYS A 53 6.74 -34.70 16.41
N LYS A 54 6.72 -34.53 17.74
CA LYS A 54 5.62 -35.03 18.58
C LYS A 54 4.33 -34.22 18.48
N LYS A 55 4.39 -32.96 18.00
CA LYS A 55 3.21 -32.17 17.61
C LYS A 55 2.74 -32.45 16.18
N SER A 56 3.51 -33.13 15.35
CA SER A 56 3.07 -33.69 14.07
C SER A 56 2.41 -35.08 14.26
N GLY A 57 1.53 -35.18 15.24
CA GLY A 57 0.49 -36.19 15.21
C GLY A 57 -0.34 -35.95 13.95
N LYS A 58 -0.56 -36.98 13.16
CA LYS A 58 -1.41 -37.00 11.95
C LYS A 58 -2.69 -36.21 12.17
N THR A 59 -2.65 -34.90 11.96
CA THR A 59 -3.82 -34.13 11.57
C THR A 59 -3.95 -34.40 10.09
N SER A 60 -5.01 -35.13 9.70
CA SER A 60 -5.51 -35.10 8.33
C SER A 60 -5.78 -33.64 8.03
N GLY A 61 -4.79 -32.92 7.47
CA GLY A 61 -4.84 -31.50 7.25
C GLY A 61 -6.05 -31.19 6.37
N LYS A 62 -7.05 -30.56 6.95
CA LYS A 62 -8.04 -29.86 6.17
C LYS A 62 -7.28 -28.72 5.51
N GLY A 63 -7.32 -28.63 4.17
CA GLY A 63 -6.73 -27.50 3.46
C GLY A 63 -7.38 -26.17 3.87
N LEU A 64 -7.00 -25.10 3.22
CA LEU A 64 -7.54 -23.75 3.46
C LEU A 64 -9.07 -23.73 3.33
N ILE A 65 -9.76 -23.13 4.29
CA ILE A 65 -11.22 -22.98 4.32
C ILE A 65 -11.57 -21.53 4.04
N LEU A 66 -12.18 -21.26 2.89
CA LEU A 66 -12.68 -19.93 2.49
C LEU A 66 -14.16 -19.80 2.89
N ARG A 67 -14.49 -18.65 3.54
CA ARG A 67 -15.88 -18.20 3.74
C ARG A 67 -16.00 -16.76 3.30
N PHE A 68 -17.18 -16.34 2.86
CA PHE A 68 -17.43 -14.97 2.43
C PHE A 68 -18.90 -14.59 2.62
N ILE A 69 -19.14 -13.31 2.83
CA ILE A 69 -20.48 -12.72 2.94
C ILE A 69 -20.54 -11.41 2.15
N PRO A 70 -21.66 -11.16 1.44
CA PRO A 70 -21.94 -9.84 0.89
C PRO A 70 -22.01 -8.79 1.99
N TYR A 71 -21.48 -7.60 1.68
CA TYR A 71 -21.51 -6.46 2.56
C TYR A 71 -21.78 -5.17 1.77
N GLU A 72 -22.34 -4.15 2.41
CA GLU A 72 -22.53 -2.85 1.80
C GLU A 72 -22.00 -1.77 2.75
N LEU A 73 -20.99 -1.04 2.32
CA LEU A 73 -20.42 0.07 3.06
C LEU A 73 -21.36 1.28 3.01
N GLN A 74 -21.67 1.86 4.18
CA GLN A 74 -22.49 3.04 4.32
C GLN A 74 -21.61 4.28 4.45
N LEU A 75 -21.68 5.21 3.50
CA LEU A 75 -20.90 6.44 3.52
C LEU A 75 -21.47 7.45 4.52
N ARG A 76 -20.59 8.13 5.27
CA ARG A 76 -21.01 9.22 6.20
C ARG A 76 -21.59 10.41 5.46
N HIS A 77 -21.04 10.72 4.28
CA HIS A 77 -21.50 11.77 3.38
C HIS A 77 -21.66 11.20 1.97
N THR A 78 -22.47 11.83 1.13
CA THR A 78 -22.53 11.51 -0.29
C THR A 78 -21.13 11.73 -0.90
N PHE A 79 -20.61 10.74 -1.61
CA PHE A 79 -19.29 10.80 -2.23
C PHE A 79 -19.45 11.08 -3.73
N THR A 80 -19.04 12.28 -4.13
CA THR A 80 -19.17 12.76 -5.51
C THR A 80 -17.80 12.92 -6.16
N LEU A 81 -17.62 12.28 -7.31
CA LEU A 81 -16.48 12.35 -8.21
C LEU A 81 -16.91 13.08 -9.49
N ALA A 82 -15.96 13.30 -10.42
CA ALA A 82 -16.25 13.92 -11.72
C ALA A 82 -17.43 13.27 -12.45
N ASN A 83 -17.55 11.93 -12.40
CA ASN A 83 -18.49 11.15 -13.23
C ASN A 83 -19.49 10.30 -12.43
N SER A 84 -19.50 10.36 -11.09
CA SER A 84 -20.38 9.53 -10.28
C SER A 84 -20.66 10.12 -8.91
N SER A 85 -21.79 9.73 -8.31
CA SER A 85 -22.18 10.07 -6.94
C SER A 85 -22.85 8.87 -6.29
N ARG A 86 -22.49 8.58 -5.02
CA ARG A 86 -23.02 7.43 -4.29
C ARG A 86 -23.09 7.67 -2.79
N LYS A 87 -23.94 6.90 -2.09
CA LYS A 87 -24.08 6.85 -0.63
C LYS A 87 -23.63 5.52 -0.04
N THR A 88 -23.45 4.51 -0.89
CA THR A 88 -23.01 3.17 -0.50
C THR A 88 -21.92 2.68 -1.44
N THR A 89 -21.15 1.69 -1.01
CA THR A 89 -20.20 0.96 -1.86
C THR A 89 -20.40 -0.53 -1.65
N PRO A 90 -20.58 -1.32 -2.73
CA PRO A 90 -20.67 -2.78 -2.62
C PRO A 90 -19.34 -3.36 -2.15
N ASP A 91 -19.42 -4.36 -1.27
CA ASP A 91 -18.28 -5.03 -0.68
C ASP A 91 -18.56 -6.52 -0.46
N VAL A 92 -17.51 -7.32 -0.32
CA VAL A 92 -17.59 -8.71 0.14
C VAL A 92 -16.50 -8.94 1.18
N LEU A 93 -16.92 -9.27 2.40
CA LEU A 93 -16.01 -9.64 3.48
C LEU A 93 -15.69 -11.13 3.39
N ILE A 94 -14.41 -11.49 3.60
CA ILE A 94 -13.99 -12.89 3.58
C ILE A 94 -13.19 -13.29 4.80
N SER A 95 -13.20 -14.58 5.10
CA SER A 95 -12.26 -15.21 6.03
C SER A 95 -11.59 -16.42 5.37
N LEU A 96 -10.31 -16.62 5.69
CA LEU A 96 -9.52 -17.77 5.28
C LEU A 96 -8.96 -18.44 6.53
N GLU A 97 -9.37 -19.71 6.78
CA GLU A 97 -9.01 -20.44 7.99
C GLU A 97 -8.04 -21.57 7.67
N PHE A 98 -7.04 -21.74 8.52
CA PHE A 98 -6.12 -22.87 8.52
C PHE A 98 -5.71 -23.23 9.94
N GLU A 99 -5.91 -24.50 10.35
CA GLU A 99 -5.56 -25.03 11.68
C GLU A 99 -6.04 -24.15 12.86
N GLY A 100 -7.25 -23.57 12.73
CA GLY A 100 -7.87 -22.74 13.78
C GLY A 100 -7.38 -21.29 13.82
N VAL A 101 -6.49 -20.89 12.91
CA VAL A 101 -6.09 -19.48 12.72
C VAL A 101 -6.89 -18.91 11.54
N THR A 102 -7.42 -17.70 11.71
CA THR A 102 -8.25 -17.03 10.70
C THR A 102 -7.61 -15.73 10.23
N GLY A 103 -7.43 -15.60 8.92
CA GLY A 103 -7.11 -14.36 8.23
C GLY A 103 -8.35 -13.72 7.63
N TYR A 104 -8.41 -12.40 7.57
CA TYR A 104 -9.52 -11.63 7.05
C TYR A 104 -9.13 -10.83 5.81
N GLY A 105 -10.09 -10.66 4.89
CA GLY A 105 -9.93 -9.86 3.68
C GLY A 105 -11.25 -9.25 3.25
N GLU A 106 -11.19 -8.30 2.32
CA GLU A 106 -12.37 -7.65 1.75
C GLU A 106 -12.19 -7.34 0.29
N ALA A 107 -13.30 -7.24 -0.44
CA ALA A 107 -13.39 -6.87 -1.83
C ALA A 107 -14.30 -5.66 -1.99
N SER A 108 -13.76 -4.44 -1.87
CA SER A 108 -14.51 -3.22 -2.14
C SER A 108 -14.57 -2.94 -3.64
N MET A 109 -15.78 -2.75 -4.18
CA MET A 109 -16.06 -2.71 -5.61
C MET A 109 -16.72 -1.40 -6.03
N PRO A 110 -15.99 -0.29 -6.17
CA PRO A 110 -16.58 0.92 -6.73
C PRO A 110 -16.98 0.71 -8.20
N PRO A 111 -17.99 1.43 -8.70
CA PRO A 111 -18.62 1.17 -9.99
C PRO A 111 -17.66 1.13 -11.19
N TYR A 112 -16.58 1.89 -11.16
CA TYR A 112 -15.62 1.97 -12.28
C TYR A 112 -14.73 0.74 -12.46
N LEU A 113 -14.71 -0.19 -11.50
CA LEU A 113 -13.99 -1.47 -11.64
C LEU A 113 -14.76 -2.47 -12.48
N GLY A 114 -16.08 -2.26 -12.71
CA GLY A 114 -16.93 -3.17 -13.46
C GLY A 114 -17.22 -4.48 -12.70
N GLU A 115 -16.98 -4.52 -11.40
CA GLU A 115 -17.27 -5.64 -10.51
C GLU A 115 -18.52 -5.36 -9.67
N SER A 116 -19.16 -6.41 -9.18
CA SER A 116 -20.34 -6.36 -8.32
C SER A 116 -20.27 -7.43 -7.24
N ILE A 117 -21.11 -7.32 -6.21
CA ILE A 117 -21.26 -8.37 -5.20
C ILE A 117 -21.54 -9.73 -5.86
N GLU A 118 -22.38 -9.75 -6.90
CA GLU A 118 -22.70 -10.96 -7.64
C GLU A 118 -21.47 -11.54 -8.36
N SER A 119 -20.72 -10.72 -9.11
CA SER A 119 -19.52 -11.18 -9.82
C SER A 119 -18.45 -11.66 -8.84
N ALA A 120 -18.22 -10.95 -7.74
CA ALA A 120 -17.25 -11.30 -6.72
C ALA A 120 -17.61 -12.61 -5.99
N THR A 121 -18.85 -12.76 -5.53
CA THR A 121 -19.31 -13.96 -4.85
C THR A 121 -19.33 -15.17 -5.80
N LYS A 122 -19.68 -14.97 -7.06
CA LYS A 122 -19.58 -16.01 -8.09
C LYS A 122 -18.12 -16.47 -8.26
N PHE A 123 -17.19 -15.53 -8.41
CA PHE A 123 -15.77 -15.84 -8.53
C PHE A 123 -15.26 -16.61 -7.30
N LEU A 124 -15.52 -16.10 -6.08
CA LEU A 124 -15.09 -16.76 -4.84
C LEU A 124 -15.65 -18.18 -4.69
N SER A 125 -16.88 -18.42 -5.16
CA SER A 125 -17.52 -19.75 -5.15
C SER A 125 -16.83 -20.76 -6.09
N THR A 126 -16.08 -20.32 -7.09
CA THR A 126 -15.34 -21.19 -8.00
C THR A 126 -14.00 -21.66 -7.46
N LEU A 127 -13.50 -21.01 -6.39
CA LEU A 127 -12.19 -21.30 -5.85
C LEU A 127 -12.21 -22.59 -5.02
N ASN A 128 -11.30 -23.50 -5.34
CA ASN A 128 -11.02 -24.67 -4.51
C ASN A 128 -9.73 -24.47 -3.72
N LEU A 129 -9.79 -23.69 -2.63
CA LEU A 129 -8.63 -23.46 -1.78
C LEU A 129 -8.32 -24.63 -0.85
N SER A 130 -9.25 -25.58 -0.65
CA SER A 130 -9.03 -26.74 0.18
C SER A 130 -8.00 -27.74 -0.37
N GLN A 131 -7.58 -27.58 -1.62
CA GLN A 131 -6.48 -28.33 -2.22
C GLN A 131 -5.10 -27.95 -1.66
N PHE A 132 -4.96 -26.75 -1.05
CA PHE A 132 -3.72 -26.26 -0.50
C PHE A 132 -3.64 -26.59 1.00
N ASN A 133 -2.61 -27.36 1.38
CA ASN A 133 -2.38 -27.83 2.74
C ASN A 133 -1.26 -27.07 3.47
N ASP A 134 -0.68 -26.07 2.81
CA ASP A 134 0.38 -25.22 3.34
C ASP A 134 0.13 -23.77 2.92
N PRO A 135 -0.33 -22.89 3.83
CA PRO A 135 -0.60 -21.50 3.52
C PRO A 135 0.67 -20.67 3.20
N PHE A 136 1.86 -21.20 3.51
CA PHE A 136 3.13 -20.53 3.18
C PHE A 136 3.48 -20.63 1.69
N GLN A 137 2.84 -21.51 0.93
CA GLN A 137 2.96 -21.58 -0.53
C GLN A 137 2.15 -20.45 -1.20
N MET A 138 2.29 -19.24 -0.70
CA MET A 138 1.49 -18.08 -1.10
C MET A 138 1.55 -17.80 -2.60
N ASP A 139 2.74 -17.96 -3.21
CA ASP A 139 2.93 -17.70 -4.64
C ASP A 139 2.08 -18.64 -5.51
N ASP A 140 2.05 -19.94 -5.18
CA ASP A 140 1.28 -20.93 -5.92
C ASP A 140 -0.23 -20.76 -5.69
N ILE A 141 -0.64 -20.47 -4.44
CA ILE A 141 -2.04 -20.19 -4.10
C ILE A 141 -2.55 -18.98 -4.89
N LEU A 142 -1.81 -17.88 -4.88
CA LEU A 142 -2.24 -16.63 -5.52
C LEU A 142 -2.15 -16.70 -7.05
N LYS A 143 -1.21 -17.46 -7.61
CA LYS A 143 -1.22 -17.80 -9.04
C LYS A 143 -2.45 -18.60 -9.44
N TYR A 144 -2.83 -19.60 -8.64
CA TYR A 144 -4.07 -20.32 -8.86
C TYR A 144 -5.26 -19.38 -8.85
N VAL A 145 -5.41 -18.56 -7.81
CA VAL A 145 -6.51 -17.58 -7.68
C VAL A 145 -6.57 -16.65 -8.90
N ASP A 146 -5.43 -16.14 -9.36
CA ASP A 146 -5.39 -15.24 -10.53
C ASP A 146 -5.76 -15.96 -11.84
N SER A 147 -5.43 -17.26 -11.96
CA SER A 147 -5.65 -18.06 -13.17
C SER A 147 -7.08 -18.52 -13.41
N VAL A 148 -7.91 -18.57 -12.34
CA VAL A 148 -9.27 -19.18 -12.44
C VAL A 148 -10.18 -18.40 -13.38
N MET A 149 -10.09 -17.06 -13.38
CA MET A 149 -10.91 -16.21 -14.24
C MET A 149 -10.25 -14.86 -14.44
N PRO A 150 -10.29 -14.26 -15.64
CA PRO A 150 -9.80 -12.90 -15.86
C PRO A 150 -10.66 -11.87 -15.13
N GLY A 151 -10.11 -10.70 -14.85
CA GLY A 151 -10.80 -9.64 -14.07
C GLY A 151 -10.97 -10.04 -12.60
N ASN A 152 -12.06 -9.61 -11.98
CA ASN A 152 -12.38 -9.84 -10.56
C ASN A 152 -11.23 -9.44 -9.62
N CYS A 153 -10.60 -8.30 -9.89
CA CYS A 153 -9.40 -7.87 -9.17
C CYS A 153 -9.67 -7.64 -7.68
N ALA A 154 -10.81 -7.05 -7.34
CA ALA A 154 -11.20 -6.85 -5.94
C ALA A 154 -11.44 -8.19 -5.22
N ALA A 155 -12.13 -9.14 -5.86
CA ALA A 155 -12.34 -10.46 -5.28
C ALA A 155 -11.02 -11.24 -5.10
N LYS A 156 -10.08 -11.12 -6.04
CA LYS A 156 -8.72 -11.67 -5.91
C LYS A 156 -7.93 -11.01 -4.78
N ALA A 157 -8.04 -9.68 -4.68
CA ALA A 157 -7.40 -8.92 -3.60
C ALA A 157 -7.90 -9.37 -2.22
N SER A 158 -9.19 -9.67 -2.09
CA SER A 158 -9.73 -10.16 -0.82
C SER A 158 -9.07 -11.45 -0.37
N VAL A 159 -8.82 -12.40 -1.29
CA VAL A 159 -8.15 -13.68 -0.98
C VAL A 159 -6.66 -13.44 -0.64
N ASP A 160 -5.99 -12.56 -1.39
CA ASP A 160 -4.59 -12.19 -1.13
C ASP A 160 -4.44 -11.53 0.26
N ILE A 161 -5.29 -10.57 0.60
CA ILE A 161 -5.29 -9.91 1.90
C ILE A 161 -5.53 -10.92 3.02
N ALA A 162 -6.54 -11.80 2.88
CA ALA A 162 -6.84 -12.80 3.88
C ALA A 162 -5.69 -13.81 4.06
N LEU A 163 -5.01 -14.18 2.98
CA LEU A 163 -3.85 -15.08 3.04
C LEU A 163 -2.66 -14.39 3.73
N HIS A 164 -2.40 -13.12 3.44
CA HIS A 164 -1.36 -12.34 4.14
C HIS A 164 -1.69 -12.21 5.63
N ASP A 165 -2.93 -11.91 5.98
CA ASP A 165 -3.35 -11.82 7.38
C ASP A 165 -3.17 -13.16 8.11
N LEU A 166 -3.59 -14.26 7.48
CA LEU A 166 -3.43 -15.61 7.99
C LEU A 166 -1.95 -15.98 8.22
N VAL A 167 -1.12 -15.81 7.19
CA VAL A 167 0.30 -16.18 7.24
C VAL A 167 1.05 -15.32 8.25
N GLY A 168 0.81 -14.01 8.29
CA GLY A 168 1.41 -13.14 9.29
C GLY A 168 1.02 -13.52 10.73
N LYS A 169 -0.24 -13.96 10.96
CA LYS A 169 -0.70 -14.50 12.25
C LYS A 169 -0.01 -15.81 12.61
N LEU A 170 0.15 -16.72 11.65
CA LEU A 170 0.89 -17.97 11.84
C LEU A 170 2.37 -17.73 12.17
N MET A 171 2.98 -16.70 11.58
CA MET A 171 4.35 -16.27 11.85
C MET A 171 4.47 -15.44 13.14
N GLY A 172 3.37 -14.97 13.72
CA GLY A 172 3.36 -14.08 14.89
C GLY A 172 3.95 -12.69 14.59
N GLN A 173 3.92 -12.22 13.33
CA GLN A 173 4.51 -10.96 12.91
C GLN A 173 3.60 -10.15 11.97
N PRO A 174 3.62 -8.82 12.04
CA PRO A 174 3.00 -7.96 11.03
C PRO A 174 3.83 -7.91 9.76
N TRP A 175 3.18 -7.68 8.62
CA TRP A 175 3.84 -7.74 7.31
C TRP A 175 4.91 -6.66 7.10
N TYR A 176 4.75 -5.46 7.64
CA TYR A 176 5.80 -4.45 7.53
C TYR A 176 7.13 -4.91 8.15
N LYS A 177 7.09 -5.70 9.25
CA LYS A 177 8.29 -6.32 9.84
C LYS A 177 8.83 -7.45 8.98
N ILE A 178 7.95 -8.30 8.42
CA ILE A 178 8.35 -9.41 7.53
C ILE A 178 9.08 -8.85 6.30
N TRP A 179 8.62 -7.73 5.75
CA TRP A 179 9.28 -7.03 4.65
C TRP A 179 10.49 -6.16 5.07
N GLY A 180 10.76 -6.02 6.35
CA GLY A 180 11.87 -5.20 6.87
C GLY A 180 11.63 -3.70 6.70
N PHE A 181 10.38 -3.23 6.77
CA PHE A 181 10.02 -1.83 6.66
C PHE A 181 9.97 -1.16 8.03
N ASP A 182 10.43 0.09 8.13
CA ASP A 182 10.34 0.88 9.35
C ASP A 182 8.96 1.56 9.44
N PRO A 183 8.15 1.30 10.47
CA PRO A 183 6.87 1.97 10.66
C PRO A 183 7.00 3.48 10.96
N ALA A 184 8.18 3.96 11.34
CA ALA A 184 8.43 5.39 11.52
C ALA A 184 8.39 6.17 10.19
N ASP A 185 8.69 5.50 9.05
CA ASP A 185 8.72 6.09 7.72
C ASP A 185 7.33 6.23 7.07
N THR A 186 6.24 5.81 7.74
CA THR A 186 4.89 5.96 7.17
C THR A 186 4.57 7.43 6.89
N PRO A 187 4.00 7.76 5.71
CA PRO A 187 3.63 9.12 5.37
C PRO A 187 2.36 9.59 6.10
N ASN A 188 2.07 10.89 6.00
CA ASN A 188 0.74 11.38 6.31
C ASN A 188 -0.23 10.89 5.23
N THR A 189 -1.43 10.44 5.63
CA THR A 189 -2.51 10.20 4.68
C THR A 189 -3.20 11.50 4.32
N SER A 190 -3.64 11.61 3.07
CA SER A 190 -4.58 12.66 2.68
C SER A 190 -5.95 12.41 3.32
N PHE A 191 -6.75 13.48 3.41
CA PHE A 191 -8.18 13.41 3.70
C PHE A 191 -8.95 13.95 2.49
N THR A 192 -9.91 13.18 2.01
CA THR A 192 -10.58 13.47 0.73
C THR A 192 -11.73 14.45 0.88
N ILE A 193 -11.66 15.53 0.12
CA ILE A 193 -12.72 16.52 -0.09
C ILE A 193 -13.36 16.26 -1.46
N GLY A 194 -14.55 15.64 -1.46
CA GLY A 194 -15.33 15.42 -2.67
C GLY A 194 -15.95 16.70 -3.21
N ILE A 195 -16.34 16.71 -4.48
CA ILE A 195 -17.01 17.84 -5.14
C ILE A 195 -18.36 18.09 -4.45
N ASP A 196 -18.59 19.33 -4.02
CA ASP A 196 -19.81 19.74 -3.30
C ASP A 196 -20.00 21.26 -3.38
N THR A 197 -21.08 21.78 -2.73
CA THR A 197 -21.29 23.21 -2.59
C THR A 197 -20.20 23.87 -1.71
N PRO A 198 -19.90 25.17 -1.88
CA PRO A 198 -18.90 25.85 -1.08
C PRO A 198 -19.11 25.74 0.44
N GLU A 199 -20.36 25.69 0.92
CA GLU A 199 -20.72 25.56 2.34
C GLU A 199 -20.30 24.19 2.87
N VAL A 200 -20.64 23.11 2.17
CA VAL A 200 -20.28 21.73 2.52
C VAL A 200 -18.77 21.53 2.43
N VAL A 201 -18.11 22.11 1.42
CA VAL A 201 -16.65 22.06 1.29
C VAL A 201 -15.97 22.70 2.50
N ARG A 202 -16.42 23.90 2.96
CA ARG A 202 -15.86 24.53 4.16
C ARG A 202 -16.05 23.70 5.41
N GLN A 203 -17.22 23.04 5.56
CA GLN A 203 -17.48 22.12 6.66
C GLN A 203 -16.50 20.95 6.64
N LYS A 204 -16.33 20.27 5.50
CA LYS A 204 -15.39 19.15 5.33
C LYS A 204 -13.95 19.57 5.63
N VAL A 205 -13.53 20.77 5.21
CA VAL A 205 -12.20 21.31 5.53
C VAL A 205 -12.02 21.53 7.04
N ALA A 206 -13.06 21.99 7.75
CA ALA A 206 -13.01 22.15 9.19
C ALA A 206 -12.90 20.80 9.92
N GLU A 207 -13.62 19.77 9.46
CA GLU A 207 -13.52 18.38 9.96
C GLU A 207 -12.12 17.79 9.72
N ALA A 208 -11.44 18.21 8.66
CA ALA A 208 -10.11 17.75 8.27
C ALA A 208 -8.95 18.43 9.02
N THR A 209 -9.19 19.20 10.06
CA THR A 209 -8.17 19.96 10.82
C THR A 209 -6.96 19.13 11.28
N PRO A 210 -7.07 17.83 11.68
CA PRO A 210 -5.90 17.03 12.06
C PRO A 210 -4.98 16.63 10.92
N TYR A 211 -5.44 16.70 9.67
CA TYR A 211 -4.71 16.20 8.50
C TYR A 211 -3.67 17.21 8.02
N LYS A 212 -2.58 16.68 7.45
CA LYS A 212 -1.43 17.47 6.98
C LYS A 212 -1.41 17.66 5.47
N ILE A 213 -2.31 16.97 4.76
CA ILE A 213 -2.54 17.08 3.33
C ILE A 213 -4.01 16.79 3.06
N LEU A 214 -4.63 17.53 2.14
CA LEU A 214 -6.01 17.28 1.70
C LEU A 214 -5.99 16.85 0.25
N LYS A 215 -6.78 15.81 -0.08
CA LYS A 215 -7.02 15.37 -1.46
C LYS A 215 -8.31 16.02 -1.96
N VAL A 216 -8.23 16.76 -3.06
CA VAL A 216 -9.36 17.48 -3.62
C VAL A 216 -9.78 16.84 -4.93
N LYS A 217 -11.05 16.42 -5.03
CA LYS A 217 -11.62 15.91 -6.27
C LYS A 217 -11.95 17.06 -7.20
N LEU A 218 -11.45 16.98 -8.42
CA LEU A 218 -11.62 17.95 -9.51
C LEU A 218 -12.15 17.25 -10.77
N GLY A 219 -12.10 17.94 -11.93
CA GLY A 219 -12.54 17.42 -13.21
C GLY A 219 -13.89 17.98 -13.67
N GLN A 220 -14.33 19.09 -13.06
CA GLN A 220 -15.55 19.80 -13.44
C GLN A 220 -15.27 21.29 -13.72
N LYS A 221 -16.28 21.99 -14.26
CA LYS A 221 -16.18 23.44 -14.55
C LYS A 221 -15.97 24.29 -13.28
N THR A 222 -16.28 23.75 -12.13
CA THR A 222 -16.16 24.37 -10.80
C THR A 222 -14.81 24.18 -10.12
N ASP A 223 -13.82 23.59 -10.80
CA ASP A 223 -12.50 23.25 -10.21
C ASP A 223 -11.83 24.45 -9.54
N ARG A 224 -11.85 25.62 -10.18
CA ARG A 224 -11.25 26.86 -9.61
C ARG A 224 -12.01 27.32 -8.36
N GLU A 225 -13.33 27.34 -8.40
CA GLU A 225 -14.18 27.70 -7.26
C GLU A 225 -13.94 26.75 -6.07
N MET A 226 -13.81 25.46 -6.34
CA MET A 226 -13.50 24.43 -5.34
C MET A 226 -12.18 24.73 -4.61
N ILE A 227 -11.11 24.97 -5.36
CA ILE A 227 -9.78 25.28 -4.80
C ILE A 227 -9.79 26.61 -4.05
N GLU A 228 -10.40 27.67 -4.59
CA GLU A 228 -10.50 28.97 -3.91
C GLU A 228 -11.28 28.87 -2.61
N THR A 229 -12.37 28.10 -2.60
CA THR A 229 -13.17 27.83 -1.39
C THR A 229 -12.31 27.16 -0.32
N ILE A 230 -11.55 26.13 -0.67
CA ILE A 230 -10.66 25.44 0.26
C ILE A 230 -9.56 26.38 0.76
N ARG A 231 -8.95 27.15 -0.12
CA ARG A 231 -7.87 28.09 0.25
C ARG A 231 -8.35 29.23 1.14
N SER A 232 -9.62 29.61 1.04
CA SER A 232 -10.20 30.59 1.99
C SER A 232 -10.28 30.06 3.43
N ALA A 233 -10.26 28.73 3.61
CA ALA A 233 -10.43 28.06 4.90
C ALA A 233 -9.14 27.45 5.47
N THR A 234 -8.14 27.12 4.62
CA THR A 234 -6.91 26.45 5.07
C THR A 234 -5.70 26.72 4.16
N SER A 235 -4.50 26.70 4.76
CA SER A 235 -3.21 26.71 4.05
C SER A 235 -2.54 25.33 3.96
N VAL A 236 -3.18 24.27 4.44
CA VAL A 236 -2.66 22.89 4.39
C VAL A 236 -2.34 22.50 2.94
N PRO A 237 -1.21 21.83 2.65
CA PRO A 237 -0.90 21.31 1.31
C PRO A 237 -2.06 20.53 0.71
N LEU A 238 -2.28 20.67 -0.61
CA LEU A 238 -3.30 19.92 -1.35
C LEU A 238 -2.63 18.96 -2.32
N CYS A 239 -3.26 17.82 -2.54
CA CYS A 239 -3.14 17.07 -3.78
C CYS A 239 -4.49 17.06 -4.49
N VAL A 240 -4.48 16.95 -5.80
CA VAL A 240 -5.73 16.96 -6.58
C VAL A 240 -5.85 15.68 -7.38
N ASP A 241 -7.07 15.17 -7.46
CA ASP A 241 -7.42 14.02 -8.26
C ASP A 241 -8.53 14.42 -9.23
N VAL A 242 -8.19 14.40 -10.50
CA VAL A 242 -9.06 14.86 -11.58
C VAL A 242 -9.94 13.74 -12.12
N ASN A 243 -9.63 12.50 -11.79
CA ASN A 243 -10.35 11.30 -12.23
C ASN A 243 -10.65 11.32 -13.75
N GLN A 244 -9.62 11.63 -14.57
CA GLN A 244 -9.69 11.67 -16.04
C GLN A 244 -10.53 12.85 -16.60
N GLY A 245 -10.83 13.87 -15.80
CA GLY A 245 -11.80 14.91 -16.14
C GLY A 245 -11.33 15.96 -17.14
N TRP A 246 -10.01 16.12 -17.37
CA TRP A 246 -9.47 17.10 -18.32
C TRP A 246 -9.12 16.44 -19.64
N THR A 247 -9.66 16.98 -20.75
CA THR A 247 -9.49 16.39 -22.08
C THR A 247 -8.60 17.20 -23.02
N ASP A 248 -8.28 18.45 -22.65
CA ASP A 248 -7.36 19.33 -23.41
C ASP A 248 -6.04 19.49 -22.63
N LYS A 249 -4.91 19.09 -23.24
CA LYS A 249 -3.60 19.09 -22.59
C LYS A 249 -3.08 20.48 -22.27
N GLN A 250 -3.40 21.50 -23.10
CA GLN A 250 -2.93 22.87 -22.84
C GLN A 250 -3.72 23.48 -21.69
N MET A 251 -5.03 23.32 -21.68
CA MET A 251 -5.88 23.73 -20.56
C MET A 251 -5.45 23.02 -19.25
N ALA A 252 -5.13 21.72 -19.32
CA ALA A 252 -4.63 20.95 -18.18
C ALA A 252 -3.30 21.54 -17.66
N LEU A 253 -2.36 21.86 -18.56
CA LEU A 253 -1.09 22.49 -18.17
C LEU A 253 -1.29 23.84 -17.50
N ASP A 254 -2.12 24.72 -18.08
CA ASP A 254 -2.43 26.04 -17.52
C ASP A 254 -3.09 25.91 -16.14
N MET A 255 -3.98 24.91 -15.97
CA MET A 255 -4.60 24.61 -14.68
C MET A 255 -3.54 24.13 -13.66
N ILE A 256 -2.59 23.28 -14.05
CA ILE A 256 -1.55 22.77 -13.16
C ILE A 256 -0.61 23.91 -12.71
N HIS A 257 -0.27 24.85 -13.60
CA HIS A 257 0.50 26.04 -13.21
C HIS A 257 -0.22 26.84 -12.13
N TRP A 258 -1.50 27.12 -12.34
CA TRP A 258 -2.32 27.83 -11.36
C TRP A 258 -2.47 27.04 -10.04
N LEU A 259 -2.66 25.71 -10.09
CA LEU A 259 -2.74 24.84 -8.91
C LEU A 259 -1.44 24.85 -8.09
N LYS A 260 -0.28 24.93 -8.75
CA LYS A 260 1.02 25.08 -8.06
C LYS A 260 1.06 26.36 -7.23
N GLU A 261 0.57 27.48 -7.74
CA GLU A 261 0.45 28.74 -6.99
C GLU A 261 -0.50 28.64 -5.81
N LYS A 262 -1.47 27.72 -5.89
CA LYS A 262 -2.40 27.40 -4.81
C LYS A 262 -1.87 26.36 -3.79
N GLY A 263 -0.59 25.96 -3.88
CA GLY A 263 0.04 25.03 -2.94
C GLY A 263 -0.36 23.57 -3.13
N VAL A 264 -0.73 23.19 -4.36
CA VAL A 264 -0.90 21.79 -4.75
C VAL A 264 0.48 21.16 -4.92
N VAL A 265 0.65 19.91 -4.46
CA VAL A 265 1.95 19.21 -4.46
C VAL A 265 2.06 18.14 -5.55
N PHE A 266 0.97 17.59 -6.04
CA PHE A 266 0.90 16.70 -7.20
C PHE A 266 -0.51 16.65 -7.78
N VAL A 267 -0.63 16.16 -9.02
CA VAL A 267 -1.90 15.97 -9.74
C VAL A 267 -2.06 14.50 -10.10
N GLU A 268 -3.17 13.88 -9.66
CA GLU A 268 -3.51 12.50 -9.95
C GLU A 268 -4.48 12.43 -11.12
N GLN A 269 -4.21 11.53 -12.06
CA GLN A 269 -4.98 11.16 -13.25
C GLN A 269 -5.68 12.36 -13.93
N PRO A 270 -4.93 13.36 -14.41
CA PRO A 270 -5.53 14.57 -15.00
C PRO A 270 -6.30 14.27 -16.28
N MET A 271 -5.81 13.37 -17.14
CA MET A 271 -6.38 13.06 -18.45
C MET A 271 -6.92 11.63 -18.55
N PRO A 272 -7.80 11.35 -19.54
CA PRO A 272 -8.29 10.00 -19.81
C PRO A 272 -7.14 8.99 -19.97
N LYS A 273 -7.31 7.78 -19.45
CA LYS A 273 -6.30 6.71 -19.53
C LYS A 273 -5.93 6.29 -20.96
N THR A 274 -6.75 6.67 -21.94
CA THR A 274 -6.52 6.43 -23.38
C THR A 274 -5.68 7.51 -24.05
N SER A 275 -5.52 8.69 -23.43
CA SER A 275 -4.77 9.83 -23.97
C SER A 275 -3.28 9.76 -23.58
N ILE A 276 -2.59 8.69 -23.99
CA ILE A 276 -1.24 8.36 -23.52
C ILE A 276 -0.22 9.42 -23.96
N ASP A 277 -0.26 9.82 -25.23
CA ASP A 277 0.70 10.77 -25.82
C ASP A 277 0.51 12.18 -25.25
N GLU A 278 -0.73 12.61 -25.09
CA GLU A 278 -1.06 13.90 -24.46
C GLU A 278 -0.66 13.91 -22.99
N MET A 279 -0.84 12.78 -22.30
CA MET A 279 -0.46 12.64 -20.90
C MET A 279 1.08 12.67 -20.72
N ALA A 280 1.82 12.00 -21.59
CA ALA A 280 3.28 12.03 -21.59
C ALA A 280 3.79 13.46 -21.83
N TRP A 281 3.23 14.16 -22.82
CA TRP A 281 3.53 15.57 -23.09
C TRP A 281 3.21 16.46 -21.87
N LEU A 282 2.02 16.27 -21.25
CA LEU A 282 1.62 17.02 -20.07
C LEU A 282 2.61 16.80 -18.91
N THR A 283 3.03 15.56 -18.68
CA THR A 283 3.99 15.22 -17.62
C THR A 283 5.35 15.86 -17.83
N GLU A 284 5.84 15.90 -19.08
CA GLU A 284 7.12 16.55 -19.44
C GLU A 284 7.11 18.05 -19.15
N HIS A 285 5.97 18.72 -19.38
CA HIS A 285 5.84 20.17 -19.23
C HIS A 285 5.29 20.61 -17.87
N SER A 286 4.74 19.66 -17.09
CA SER A 286 4.09 19.95 -15.82
C SER A 286 5.08 20.43 -14.74
N PRO A 287 4.80 21.56 -14.05
CA PRO A 287 5.60 22.01 -12.92
C PRO A 287 5.33 21.22 -11.62
N LEU A 288 4.37 20.30 -11.62
CA LEU A 288 4.01 19.40 -10.52
C LEU A 288 4.11 17.93 -10.97
N PRO A 289 4.47 17.01 -10.06
CA PRO A 289 4.40 15.59 -10.38
C PRO A 289 2.99 15.16 -10.80
N THR A 290 2.92 14.30 -11.82
CA THR A 290 1.71 13.63 -12.26
C THR A 290 1.71 12.17 -11.82
N ILE A 291 0.57 11.67 -11.32
CA ILE A 291 0.41 10.32 -10.78
C ILE A 291 -0.68 9.59 -11.56
N GLY A 292 -0.36 8.39 -12.07
CA GLY A 292 -1.33 7.53 -12.76
C GLY A 292 -2.13 6.68 -11.77
N ASP A 293 -3.47 6.72 -11.84
CA ASP A 293 -4.39 5.88 -11.06
C ASP A 293 -5.12 4.88 -11.97
N GLU A 294 -6.13 5.32 -12.72
CA GLU A 294 -6.92 4.44 -13.60
C GLU A 294 -6.12 3.89 -14.78
N SER A 295 -5.02 4.55 -15.11
CA SER A 295 -4.08 4.10 -16.15
C SER A 295 -3.12 2.99 -15.68
N VAL A 296 -3.00 2.76 -14.38
CA VAL A 296 -2.06 1.80 -13.78
C VAL A 296 -2.82 0.89 -12.82
N GLN A 297 -3.19 -0.27 -13.29
CA GLN A 297 -4.00 -1.20 -12.51
C GLN A 297 -3.20 -2.42 -12.03
N ARG A 298 -2.38 -3.00 -12.89
CA ARG A 298 -1.64 -4.23 -12.66
C ARG A 298 -0.13 -4.03 -12.87
N LEU A 299 0.66 -5.00 -12.42
CA LEU A 299 2.12 -4.97 -12.53
C LEU A 299 2.64 -4.63 -13.94
N PRO A 300 2.10 -5.18 -15.05
CA PRO A 300 2.58 -4.82 -16.39
C PRO A 300 2.37 -3.35 -16.77
N ASP A 301 1.42 -2.67 -16.14
CA ASP A 301 1.12 -1.27 -16.46
C ASP A 301 2.17 -0.31 -15.89
N VAL A 302 2.93 -0.73 -14.86
CA VAL A 302 4.01 0.07 -14.27
C VAL A 302 5.07 0.42 -15.32
N VAL A 303 5.46 -0.55 -16.16
CA VAL A 303 6.43 -0.30 -17.24
C VAL A 303 5.86 0.66 -18.27
N LYS A 304 4.58 0.53 -18.63
CA LYS A 304 3.91 1.42 -19.58
C LYS A 304 3.75 2.85 -19.06
N ALA A 305 3.65 3.00 -17.73
CA ALA A 305 3.52 4.30 -17.08
C ALA A 305 4.83 5.11 -17.07
N LYS A 306 5.99 4.44 -17.25
CA LYS A 306 7.29 5.13 -17.30
C LYS A 306 7.35 6.08 -18.49
N GLY A 307 7.64 7.36 -18.23
CA GLY A 307 7.62 8.43 -19.23
C GLY A 307 6.24 9.05 -19.50
N VAL A 308 5.16 8.40 -19.03
CA VAL A 308 3.79 8.94 -19.11
C VAL A 308 3.40 9.65 -17.81
N TYR A 309 3.87 9.13 -16.67
CA TYR A 309 3.64 9.69 -15.34
C TYR A 309 4.95 9.78 -14.55
N ASN A 310 5.03 10.72 -13.60
CA ASN A 310 6.14 10.77 -12.65
C ASN A 310 6.02 9.71 -11.55
N GLY A 311 4.82 9.19 -11.33
CA GLY A 311 4.55 8.17 -10.32
C GLY A 311 3.25 7.43 -10.56
N ILE A 312 2.97 6.47 -9.68
CA ILE A 312 1.78 5.61 -9.77
C ILE A 312 1.03 5.61 -8.43
N ASN A 313 -0.29 5.43 -8.51
CA ASN A 313 -1.12 5.14 -7.34
C ASN A 313 -1.44 3.64 -7.30
N ILE A 314 -0.88 2.93 -6.32
CA ILE A 314 -1.17 1.52 -6.08
C ILE A 314 -2.41 1.42 -5.20
N LYS A 315 -3.42 0.64 -5.64
CA LYS A 315 -4.60 0.29 -4.84
C LYS A 315 -4.79 -1.22 -4.87
N LEU A 316 -4.93 -1.84 -3.72
CA LEU A 316 -5.01 -3.31 -3.60
C LEU A 316 -6.13 -3.90 -4.46
N MET A 317 -7.28 -3.22 -4.51
CA MET A 317 -8.45 -3.65 -5.29
C MET A 317 -8.23 -3.63 -6.82
N LYS A 318 -7.24 -2.86 -7.30
CA LYS A 318 -6.85 -2.85 -8.73
C LYS A 318 -5.84 -3.94 -9.04
N CYS A 319 -4.87 -4.16 -8.17
CA CYS A 319 -3.71 -5.02 -8.43
C CYS A 319 -3.78 -6.39 -7.76
N THR A 320 -4.98 -6.86 -7.43
CA THR A 320 -5.21 -8.19 -6.86
C THR A 320 -4.59 -8.46 -5.48
N GLY A 321 -4.25 -7.39 -4.72
CA GLY A 321 -3.84 -7.50 -3.32
C GLY A 321 -2.39 -7.10 -3.02
N MET A 322 -1.93 -7.50 -1.84
CA MET A 322 -0.65 -7.07 -1.25
C MET A 322 0.58 -7.60 -2.00
N ARG A 323 0.51 -8.83 -2.52
CA ARG A 323 1.61 -9.46 -3.24
C ARG A 323 1.97 -8.67 -4.51
N GLU A 324 1.00 -8.42 -5.37
CA GLU A 324 1.26 -7.66 -6.61
C GLU A 324 1.56 -6.19 -6.30
N ALA A 325 0.92 -5.60 -5.29
CA ALA A 325 1.23 -4.25 -4.82
C ALA A 325 2.70 -4.10 -4.40
N HIS A 326 3.27 -5.06 -3.67
CA HIS A 326 4.68 -5.08 -3.30
C HIS A 326 5.61 -5.21 -4.53
N GLN A 327 5.22 -6.01 -5.52
CA GLN A 327 5.96 -6.13 -6.78
C GLN A 327 5.91 -4.82 -7.58
N MET A 328 4.73 -4.18 -7.67
CA MET A 328 4.56 -2.87 -8.33
C MET A 328 5.38 -1.78 -7.66
N LEU A 329 5.39 -1.74 -6.32
CA LEU A 329 6.21 -0.81 -5.53
C LEU A 329 7.70 -0.98 -5.87
N THR A 330 8.19 -2.22 -5.85
CA THR A 330 9.60 -2.54 -6.13
C THR A 330 9.98 -2.14 -7.56
N LEU A 331 9.14 -2.48 -8.54
CA LEU A 331 9.38 -2.16 -9.94
C LEU A 331 9.34 -0.64 -10.19
N ALA A 332 8.35 0.08 -9.62
CA ALA A 332 8.25 1.53 -9.76
C ALA A 332 9.50 2.24 -9.21
N LYS A 333 9.97 1.83 -8.02
CA LYS A 333 11.20 2.36 -7.42
C LYS A 333 12.43 2.07 -8.29
N SER A 334 12.54 0.88 -8.88
CA SER A 334 13.63 0.53 -9.78
C SER A 334 13.62 1.34 -11.09
N LEU A 335 12.48 1.90 -11.45
CA LEU A 335 12.29 2.78 -12.60
C LEU A 335 12.36 4.27 -12.22
N ASP A 336 12.80 4.62 -11.01
CA ASP A 336 12.81 6.01 -10.48
C ASP A 336 11.44 6.69 -10.55
N MET A 337 10.37 5.94 -10.35
CA MET A 337 9.02 6.48 -10.26
C MET A 337 8.61 6.66 -8.79
N LYS A 338 7.85 7.72 -8.54
CA LYS A 338 7.22 7.94 -7.23
C LYS A 338 6.06 6.98 -7.02
N VAL A 339 5.78 6.65 -5.76
CA VAL A 339 4.67 5.76 -5.42
C VAL A 339 3.75 6.42 -4.41
N MET A 340 2.48 6.41 -4.72
CA MET A 340 1.40 6.64 -3.77
C MET A 340 0.71 5.30 -3.48
N ILE A 341 0.39 5.04 -2.22
CA ILE A 341 -0.50 3.94 -1.83
C ILE A 341 -1.87 4.52 -1.55
N GLY A 342 -2.85 4.12 -2.34
CA GLY A 342 -4.22 4.57 -2.22
C GLY A 342 -5.19 3.46 -1.86
N CYS A 343 -6.46 3.84 -1.73
CA CYS A 343 -7.56 2.93 -1.45
C CYS A 343 -8.80 3.26 -2.29
N MET A 344 -9.80 2.42 -2.15
CA MET A 344 -11.18 2.74 -2.47
C MET A 344 -11.90 3.23 -1.20
N THR A 345 -13.21 3.27 -1.19
CA THR A 345 -13.96 3.29 0.07
C THR A 345 -13.91 1.87 0.62
N GLU A 346 -13.23 1.65 1.72
CA GLU A 346 -12.86 0.33 2.26
C GLU A 346 -13.04 0.30 3.78
N THR A 347 -13.10 -0.89 4.37
CA THR A 347 -13.05 -1.06 5.82
C THR A 347 -11.61 -0.95 6.33
N SER A 348 -11.44 -0.94 7.65
CA SER A 348 -10.12 -1.01 8.28
C SER A 348 -9.34 -2.27 7.89
N CYS A 349 -9.95 -3.31 7.31
CA CYS A 349 -9.27 -4.51 6.85
C CYS A 349 -8.33 -4.20 5.67
N ALA A 350 -8.86 -3.75 4.53
CA ALA A 350 -8.02 -3.45 3.36
C ALA A 350 -7.14 -2.21 3.59
N ILE A 351 -7.62 -1.21 4.34
CA ILE A 351 -6.78 -0.06 4.71
C ILE A 351 -5.56 -0.50 5.54
N SER A 352 -5.73 -1.44 6.49
CA SER A 352 -4.61 -1.99 7.25
C SER A 352 -3.64 -2.79 6.38
N ALA A 353 -4.17 -3.55 5.42
CA ALA A 353 -3.37 -4.30 4.45
C ALA A 353 -2.53 -3.36 3.57
N ALA A 354 -3.14 -2.31 3.00
CA ALA A 354 -2.44 -1.31 2.19
C ALA A 354 -1.39 -0.54 3.01
N ALA A 355 -1.71 -0.21 4.26
CA ALA A 355 -0.82 0.50 5.15
C ALA A 355 0.50 -0.25 5.43
N GLN A 356 0.53 -1.60 5.34
CA GLN A 356 1.76 -2.38 5.51
C GLN A 356 2.86 -2.00 4.50
N LEU A 357 2.48 -1.43 3.34
CA LEU A 357 3.38 -0.99 2.28
C LEU A 357 3.76 0.49 2.40
N SER A 358 3.03 1.27 3.20
CA SER A 358 3.06 2.73 3.17
C SER A 358 4.42 3.35 3.51
N SER A 359 5.24 2.70 4.35
CA SER A 359 6.57 3.20 4.72
C SER A 359 7.54 3.34 3.54
N LYS A 360 7.23 2.75 2.38
CA LYS A 360 8.06 2.84 1.18
C LYS A 360 7.43 3.71 0.09
N CYS A 361 6.33 4.39 0.41
CA CYS A 361 5.62 5.29 -0.50
C CYS A 361 5.88 6.76 -0.16
N GLU A 362 5.94 7.63 -1.16
CA GLU A 362 6.04 9.07 -0.97
C GLU A 362 4.76 9.66 -0.39
N TRP A 363 3.61 9.08 -0.77
CA TRP A 363 2.29 9.55 -0.35
C TRP A 363 1.38 8.41 0.02
N ALA A 364 0.43 8.69 0.91
CA ALA A 364 -0.67 7.81 1.25
C ALA A 364 -2.01 8.52 1.06
N ASP A 365 -2.99 7.78 0.56
CA ASP A 365 -4.40 8.15 0.43
C ASP A 365 -5.22 6.98 0.99
N LEU A 366 -5.16 6.83 2.33
CA LEU A 366 -5.68 5.70 3.10
C LEU A 366 -6.75 6.16 4.09
N ASP A 367 -7.72 6.93 3.60
CA ASP A 367 -8.83 7.48 4.38
C ASP A 367 -10.16 6.73 4.16
N GLY A 368 -10.16 5.65 3.37
CA GLY A 368 -11.38 4.94 2.95
C GLY A 368 -12.27 4.49 4.12
N ASN A 369 -11.69 3.99 5.20
CA ASN A 369 -12.41 3.56 6.40
C ASN A 369 -12.94 4.74 7.23
N LEU A 370 -12.39 5.93 7.08
CA LEU A 370 -12.88 7.13 7.76
C LEU A 370 -14.13 7.71 7.09
N LEU A 371 -14.36 7.37 5.84
CA LEU A 371 -15.50 7.82 5.04
C LEU A 371 -16.78 6.98 5.29
N ILE A 372 -16.67 5.84 5.98
CA ILE A 372 -17.79 4.93 6.25
C ILE A 372 -18.27 5.00 7.72
N SER A 373 -19.51 4.58 7.95
CA SER A 373 -20.13 4.57 9.29
C SER A 373 -20.30 3.17 9.89
N ASN A 374 -20.07 2.12 9.11
CA ASN A 374 -20.34 0.72 9.47
C ASN A 374 -19.12 -0.19 9.30
N ASP A 375 -17.94 0.29 9.69
CA ASP A 375 -16.71 -0.50 9.67
C ASP A 375 -16.78 -1.65 10.70
N PRO A 376 -16.70 -2.93 10.27
CA PRO A 376 -16.76 -4.07 11.19
C PRO A 376 -15.40 -4.41 11.83
N TYR A 377 -14.30 -3.76 11.40
CA TYR A 377 -12.94 -4.03 11.84
C TYR A 377 -12.35 -2.86 12.62
N GLN A 378 -11.31 -3.17 13.39
CA GLN A 378 -10.40 -2.21 13.97
C GLN A 378 -8.99 -2.53 13.53
N GLY A 379 -8.32 -1.58 12.91
CA GLY A 379 -6.99 -1.77 12.31
C GLY A 379 -6.13 -0.52 12.40
N VAL A 380 -5.39 -0.24 11.33
CA VAL A 380 -4.52 0.92 11.21
C VAL A 380 -5.22 2.20 11.68
N GLN A 381 -4.49 3.06 12.36
CA GLN A 381 -4.98 4.33 12.86
C GLN A 381 -4.38 5.50 12.10
N VAL A 382 -5.11 6.60 12.06
CA VAL A 382 -4.59 7.89 11.59
C VAL A 382 -4.45 8.80 12.79
N VAL A 383 -3.19 8.99 13.23
CA VAL A 383 -2.89 9.82 14.41
C VAL A 383 -2.32 11.15 13.95
N LYS A 384 -3.06 12.24 14.16
CA LYS A 384 -2.68 13.59 13.70
C LYS A 384 -2.36 13.66 12.19
N GLY A 385 -3.11 12.91 11.39
CA GLY A 385 -2.93 12.80 9.95
C GLY A 385 -1.88 11.77 9.48
N LYS A 386 -1.11 11.17 10.39
CA LYS A 386 -0.09 10.16 10.04
C LYS A 386 -0.67 8.74 10.10
N VAL A 387 -0.41 7.96 9.09
CA VAL A 387 -0.68 6.51 9.11
C VAL A 387 0.13 5.86 10.24
N THR A 388 -0.56 5.19 11.16
CA THR A 388 0.06 4.58 12.34
C THR A 388 -0.24 3.10 12.35
N LEU A 389 0.76 2.30 12.00
CA LEU A 389 0.67 0.84 11.96
C LEU A 389 0.51 0.28 13.37
N ILE A 390 -0.32 -0.77 13.50
CA ILE A 390 -0.51 -1.50 14.75
C ILE A 390 0.49 -2.67 14.75
N ASP A 391 1.23 -2.82 15.86
CA ASP A 391 2.19 -3.91 16.06
C ASP A 391 1.45 -5.20 16.49
N GLN A 392 0.61 -5.70 15.58
CA GLN A 392 -0.13 -6.95 15.72
C GLN A 392 0.15 -7.86 14.53
N PRO A 393 0.20 -9.20 14.73
CA PRO A 393 0.42 -10.15 13.64
C PRO A 393 -0.59 -10.00 12.50
N GLY A 394 -0.18 -10.43 11.30
CA GLY A 394 -0.99 -10.35 10.11
C GLY A 394 -0.94 -8.96 9.48
N ILE A 395 -2.10 -8.42 9.13
CA ILE A 395 -2.25 -7.06 8.58
C ILE A 395 -2.46 -6.00 9.67
N GLY A 396 -2.36 -6.38 10.94
CA GLY A 396 -2.50 -5.46 12.06
C GLY A 396 -3.94 -5.16 12.47
N LEU A 397 -4.88 -6.10 12.26
CA LEU A 397 -6.23 -6.00 12.80
C LEU A 397 -6.23 -6.26 14.30
N SER A 398 -6.73 -5.31 15.09
CA SER A 398 -6.78 -5.42 16.56
C SER A 398 -8.04 -6.11 17.07
N ALA A 399 -9.17 -5.97 16.36
CA ALA A 399 -10.45 -6.58 16.70
C ALA A 399 -11.36 -6.68 15.48
N LEU A 400 -12.24 -7.65 15.52
CA LEU A 400 -13.40 -7.76 14.65
C LEU A 400 -14.65 -7.53 15.50
N ASP A 401 -15.62 -6.75 15.01
CA ASP A 401 -16.91 -6.60 15.70
C ASP A 401 -17.55 -8.00 15.87
N PRO A 402 -17.85 -8.44 17.12
CA PRO A 402 -18.42 -9.77 17.38
C PRO A 402 -19.75 -10.05 16.69
N LYS A 403 -20.44 -9.01 16.21
CA LYS A 403 -21.68 -9.14 15.43
C LYS A 403 -21.42 -9.76 14.05
N TRP A 404 -20.20 -9.64 13.52
CA TRP A 404 -19.80 -10.13 12.21
C TRP A 404 -19.03 -11.45 12.35
N LYS A 405 -19.77 -12.56 12.42
CA LYS A 405 -19.20 -13.92 12.36
C LYS A 405 -19.21 -14.36 10.90
N ILE A 406 -18.05 -14.32 10.25
CA ILE A 406 -17.82 -14.89 8.92
C ILE A 406 -17.40 -16.35 9.08
#